data_1a9769b8ff82ccc8d2280f55b29fad5d
#
_entry.id   1a9769b8ff82ccc8d2280f55b29fad5d
#
_cell.length_a   1.000
_cell.length_b   1.000
_cell.length_c   1.000
_cell.angle_alpha   90.00
_cell.angle_beta   90.00
_cell.angle_gamma   90.00
#
_symmetry.space_group_name_H-M   'P 1'
#
loop_
_entity.id
_entity.type
_entity.pdbx_description
1 polymer ?
#
loop_
_entity_poly.entity_id
_entity_poly.type
_entity_poly.pdbx_seq_one_letter_code
_entity_poly.pdbx_strand_id
1 'polypeptide(L)'
;DITLEVSKLLAKRLQAEGLEVFLTREKDRFIPLEERTAFANKHKADLFVSVHVNAHADEAIRGVETYILNLTSDASAIQVAARENATTSKSLSDLQYIINDLMLTSKINESSRFATSTQKSIISTLEKAGHGGKDLGVKQAPFYVLMGAQMPSILVEIGFITNTAECELIQDREYQNSIVEGIISGINRYIDNTSYAFNNGRSS
;
A
#
# COMPACT_ATOMS: atom_id res chain seq x y z
N ASP A 1 -11.10 -13.96 3.73
CA ASP A 1 -10.30 -13.05 2.88
C ASP A 1 -9.29 -12.31 3.76
N ILE A 2 -8.01 -12.68 3.60
CA ILE A 2 -6.88 -12.20 4.42
C ILE A 2 -6.77 -10.67 4.36
N THR A 3 -6.84 -10.07 3.17
CA THR A 3 -6.68 -8.62 3.01
C THR A 3 -7.80 -7.84 3.72
N LEU A 4 -9.02 -8.38 3.72
CA LEU A 4 -10.16 -7.80 4.45
C LEU A 4 -9.96 -7.89 5.96
N GLU A 5 -9.46 -9.01 6.47
CA GLU A 5 -9.19 -9.22 7.90
C GLU A 5 -8.09 -8.27 8.40
N VAL A 6 -6.99 -8.19 7.67
CA VAL A 6 -5.88 -7.26 7.97
C VAL A 6 -6.37 -5.81 7.93
N SER A 7 -7.15 -5.43 6.91
CA SER A 7 -7.70 -4.06 6.79
C SER A 7 -8.66 -3.71 7.94
N LYS A 8 -9.50 -4.66 8.38
CA LYS A 8 -10.39 -4.45 9.54
C LYS A 8 -9.61 -4.31 10.84
N LEU A 9 -8.57 -5.12 11.02
CA LEU A 9 -7.70 -5.03 12.19
C LEU A 9 -6.97 -3.68 12.22
N LEU A 10 -6.44 -3.24 11.07
CA LEU A 10 -5.81 -1.94 10.90
C LEU A 10 -6.78 -0.81 11.26
N ALA A 11 -7.99 -0.83 10.67
CA ALA A 11 -9.00 0.19 10.94
C ALA A 11 -9.37 0.27 12.42
N LYS A 12 -9.60 -0.87 13.07
CA LYS A 12 -9.93 -0.93 14.51
C LYS A 12 -8.83 -0.32 15.38
N ARG A 13 -7.55 -0.58 15.08
CA ARG A 13 -6.44 -0.04 15.86
C ARG A 13 -6.24 1.45 15.63
N LEU A 14 -6.29 1.92 14.38
CA LEU A 14 -6.21 3.34 14.06
C LEU A 14 -7.34 4.15 14.71
N GLN A 15 -8.57 3.60 14.72
CA GLN A 15 -9.72 4.21 15.42
C GLN A 15 -9.47 4.29 16.93
N ALA A 16 -8.84 3.27 17.53
CA ALA A 16 -8.47 3.31 18.95
C ALA A 16 -7.40 4.37 19.27
N GLU A 17 -6.60 4.79 18.30
CA GLU A 17 -5.66 5.91 18.37
C GLU A 17 -6.32 7.29 18.10
N GLY A 18 -7.64 7.30 17.85
CA GLY A 18 -8.41 8.54 17.63
C GLY A 18 -8.46 9.00 16.17
N LEU A 19 -8.01 8.19 15.22
CA LEU A 19 -8.10 8.50 13.79
C LEU A 19 -9.48 8.12 13.24
N GLU A 20 -10.01 8.93 12.33
CA GLU A 20 -11.20 8.57 11.56
C GLU A 20 -10.80 7.64 10.41
N VAL A 21 -11.41 6.46 10.33
CA VAL A 21 -11.04 5.44 9.35
C VAL A 21 -12.25 4.93 8.60
N PHE A 22 -12.15 4.93 7.28
CA PHE A 22 -13.15 4.41 6.36
C PHE A 22 -12.61 3.19 5.64
N LEU A 23 -13.39 2.11 5.61
CA LEU A 23 -13.10 0.93 4.79
C LEU A 23 -13.90 1.00 3.48
N THR A 24 -13.23 0.76 2.35
CA THR A 24 -13.92 0.69 1.05
C THR A 24 -14.88 -0.51 0.97
N ARG A 25 -14.60 -1.58 1.73
CA ARG A 25 -15.50 -2.73 1.91
C ARG A 25 -15.42 -3.28 3.33
N GLU A 26 -16.54 -3.72 3.86
CA GLU A 26 -16.64 -4.38 5.17
C GLU A 26 -16.97 -5.87 5.06
N LYS A 27 -17.35 -6.31 3.87
CA LYS A 27 -17.69 -7.70 3.55
C LYS A 27 -16.87 -8.17 2.35
N ASP A 28 -16.78 -9.47 2.17
CA ASP A 28 -16.16 -10.06 0.98
C ASP A 28 -17.05 -9.79 -0.23
N ARG A 29 -16.79 -8.68 -0.89
CA ARG A 29 -17.44 -8.23 -2.12
C ARG A 29 -16.43 -7.51 -3.00
N PHE A 30 -16.61 -7.61 -4.29
CA PHE A 30 -15.83 -6.84 -5.26
C PHE A 30 -16.28 -5.37 -5.26
N ILE A 31 -15.28 -4.47 -5.25
CA ILE A 31 -15.46 -3.03 -5.48
C ILE A 31 -14.51 -2.67 -6.65
N PRO A 32 -15.00 -2.08 -7.74
CA PRO A 32 -14.16 -1.59 -8.83
C PRO A 32 -13.02 -0.72 -8.33
N LEU A 33 -11.85 -0.81 -8.96
CA LEU A 33 -10.64 -0.15 -8.47
C LEU A 33 -10.79 1.36 -8.40
N GLU A 34 -11.40 1.96 -9.42
CA GLU A 34 -11.68 3.39 -9.52
C GLU A 34 -12.68 3.89 -8.45
N GLU A 35 -13.59 3.03 -8.00
CA GLU A 35 -14.54 3.39 -6.95
C GLU A 35 -13.87 3.51 -5.58
N ARG A 36 -12.74 2.84 -5.36
CA ARG A 36 -12.01 2.87 -4.08
C ARG A 36 -11.38 4.24 -3.83
N THR A 37 -10.68 4.80 -4.81
CA THR A 37 -10.11 6.16 -4.70
C THR A 37 -11.19 7.23 -4.77
N ALA A 38 -12.25 7.06 -5.57
CA ALA A 38 -13.39 7.95 -5.58
C ALA A 38 -14.08 8.01 -4.20
N PHE A 39 -14.21 6.88 -3.52
CA PHE A 39 -14.71 6.79 -2.14
C PHE A 39 -13.82 7.58 -1.17
N ALA A 40 -12.49 7.39 -1.23
CA ALA A 40 -11.54 8.14 -0.39
C ALA A 40 -11.60 9.65 -0.65
N ASN A 41 -11.65 10.07 -1.92
CA ASN A 41 -11.80 11.48 -2.31
C ASN A 41 -13.10 12.10 -1.78
N LYS A 42 -14.22 11.38 -1.88
CA LYS A 42 -15.54 11.82 -1.35
C LYS A 42 -15.49 12.07 0.16
N HIS A 43 -14.76 11.26 0.90
CA HIS A 43 -14.59 11.42 2.35
C HIS A 43 -13.47 12.38 2.72
N LYS A 44 -12.81 12.99 1.73
CA LYS A 44 -11.66 13.91 1.95
C LYS A 44 -10.59 13.28 2.83
N ALA A 45 -10.31 11.98 2.61
CA ALA A 45 -9.31 11.27 3.38
C ALA A 45 -7.93 11.91 3.23
N ASP A 46 -7.16 11.96 4.30
CA ASP A 46 -5.80 12.50 4.31
C ASP A 46 -4.77 11.51 3.77
N LEU A 47 -5.03 10.22 3.91
CA LEU A 47 -4.18 9.12 3.45
C LEU A 47 -5.04 8.00 2.86
N PHE A 48 -4.48 7.27 1.88
CA PHE A 48 -5.09 6.07 1.32
C PHE A 48 -4.11 4.90 1.35
N VAL A 49 -4.53 3.77 1.94
CA VAL A 49 -3.75 2.53 2.03
C VAL A 49 -4.54 1.39 1.40
N SER A 50 -3.97 0.76 0.37
CA SER A 50 -4.50 -0.46 -0.23
C SER A 50 -3.67 -1.65 0.25
N VAL A 51 -4.31 -2.66 0.86
CA VAL A 51 -3.65 -3.86 1.39
C VAL A 51 -3.87 -5.02 0.44
N HIS A 52 -2.79 -5.64 0.01
CA HIS A 52 -2.77 -6.73 -0.96
C HIS A 52 -1.92 -7.91 -0.48
N VAL A 53 -2.11 -9.06 -1.10
CA VAL A 53 -1.25 -10.24 -1.01
C VAL A 53 -0.77 -10.56 -2.41
N ASN A 54 0.52 -10.50 -2.62
CA ASN A 54 1.15 -10.67 -3.91
C ASN A 54 1.17 -12.14 -4.38
N ALA A 55 1.46 -12.35 -5.65
CA ALA A 55 1.75 -13.65 -6.23
C ALA A 55 2.89 -13.51 -7.25
N HIS A 56 3.72 -14.54 -7.42
CA HIS A 56 4.79 -14.58 -8.40
C HIS A 56 4.90 -15.96 -9.04
N ALA A 57 5.35 -16.03 -10.31
CA ALA A 57 5.53 -17.31 -11.00
C ALA A 57 6.68 -18.15 -10.40
N ASP A 58 7.71 -17.50 -9.89
CA ASP A 58 8.75 -18.13 -9.09
C ASP A 58 8.29 -18.16 -7.62
N GLU A 59 7.97 -19.35 -7.13
CA GLU A 59 7.49 -19.59 -5.76
C GLU A 59 8.57 -19.35 -4.69
N ALA A 60 9.84 -19.16 -5.07
CA ALA A 60 10.90 -18.77 -4.14
C ALA A 60 10.85 -17.30 -3.76
N ILE A 61 10.15 -16.47 -4.53
CA ILE A 61 9.99 -15.04 -4.23
C ILE A 61 9.08 -14.88 -3.01
N ARG A 62 9.56 -14.05 -2.07
CA ARG A 62 8.89 -13.75 -0.81
C ARG A 62 9.31 -12.37 -0.29
N GLY A 63 8.53 -11.81 0.63
CA GLY A 63 8.85 -10.56 1.32
C GLY A 63 7.71 -9.55 1.24
N VAL A 64 7.97 -8.38 1.80
CA VAL A 64 7.03 -7.25 1.84
C VAL A 64 7.54 -6.17 0.91
N GLU A 65 6.63 -5.56 0.15
CA GLU A 65 6.93 -4.42 -0.72
C GLU A 65 5.80 -3.41 -0.69
N THR A 66 6.17 -2.14 -0.88
CA THR A 66 5.18 -1.06 -0.93
C THR A 66 5.28 -0.34 -2.28
N TYR A 67 4.13 -0.11 -2.89
CA TYR A 67 4.03 0.55 -4.18
C TYR A 67 3.43 1.94 -4.07
N ILE A 68 3.90 2.84 -4.93
CA ILE A 68 3.26 4.11 -5.24
C ILE A 68 2.88 4.16 -6.72
N LEU A 69 1.90 4.99 -7.04
CA LEU A 69 1.54 5.25 -8.43
C LEU A 69 2.66 6.00 -9.13
N ASN A 70 3.23 5.42 -10.16
CA ASN A 70 4.11 6.08 -11.12
C ASN A 70 4.33 5.19 -12.35
N LEU A 71 4.93 5.77 -13.40
CA LEU A 71 5.43 4.99 -14.52
C LEU A 71 6.75 4.32 -14.13
N THR A 72 6.98 3.13 -14.67
CA THR A 72 8.18 2.37 -14.41
C THR A 72 8.62 1.58 -15.65
N SER A 73 9.91 1.31 -15.76
CA SER A 73 10.49 0.36 -16.73
C SER A 73 10.81 -1.00 -16.08
N ASP A 74 10.55 -1.16 -14.79
CA ASP A 74 10.74 -2.42 -14.08
C ASP A 74 9.68 -3.43 -14.52
N ALA A 75 10.10 -4.46 -15.26
CA ALA A 75 9.23 -5.49 -15.78
C ALA A 75 8.48 -6.27 -14.68
N SER A 76 9.13 -6.49 -13.53
CA SER A 76 8.50 -7.16 -12.38
C SER A 76 7.36 -6.31 -11.81
N ALA A 77 7.60 -5.03 -11.57
CA ALA A 77 6.60 -4.09 -11.08
C ALA A 77 5.41 -3.94 -12.06
N ILE A 78 5.68 -3.92 -13.38
CA ILE A 78 4.65 -3.89 -14.42
C ILE A 78 3.79 -5.17 -14.37
N GLN A 79 4.38 -6.34 -14.15
CA GLN A 79 3.64 -7.60 -14.04
C GLN A 79 2.72 -7.61 -12.81
N VAL A 80 3.19 -7.14 -11.66
CA VAL A 80 2.34 -7.01 -10.46
C VAL A 80 1.18 -6.06 -10.73
N ALA A 81 1.44 -4.87 -11.27
CA ALA A 81 0.38 -3.91 -11.59
C ALA A 81 -0.61 -4.46 -12.63
N ALA A 82 -0.15 -5.19 -13.66
CA ALA A 82 -1.03 -5.80 -14.65
C ALA A 82 -1.98 -6.82 -14.02
N ARG A 83 -1.50 -7.61 -13.06
CA ARG A 83 -2.32 -8.58 -12.32
C ARG A 83 -3.35 -7.87 -11.47
N GLU A 84 -2.94 -6.91 -10.67
CA GLU A 84 -3.84 -6.16 -9.78
C GLU A 84 -4.88 -5.32 -10.57
N ASN A 85 -4.49 -4.81 -11.73
CA ASN A 85 -5.40 -4.09 -12.63
C ASN A 85 -6.32 -5.03 -13.44
N ALA A 86 -6.17 -6.34 -13.32
CA ALA A 86 -6.85 -7.35 -14.13
C ALA A 86 -6.69 -7.10 -15.66
N THR A 87 -5.47 -6.72 -16.08
CA THR A 87 -5.13 -6.40 -17.46
C THR A 87 -3.84 -7.10 -17.91
N THR A 88 -3.38 -6.86 -19.13
CA THR A 88 -2.09 -7.39 -19.60
C THR A 88 -0.99 -6.34 -19.48
N SER A 89 0.25 -6.79 -19.29
CA SER A 89 1.42 -5.88 -19.27
C SER A 89 1.53 -5.05 -20.56
N LYS A 90 1.15 -5.61 -21.70
CA LYS A 90 1.13 -4.89 -22.97
C LYS A 90 0.09 -3.78 -22.99
N SER A 91 -1.15 -4.09 -22.57
CA SER A 91 -2.22 -3.09 -22.50
C SER A 91 -1.88 -1.97 -21.51
N LEU A 92 -1.20 -2.31 -20.42
CA LEU A 92 -0.73 -1.32 -19.45
C LEU A 92 0.33 -0.39 -20.05
N SER A 93 1.26 -0.91 -20.84
CA SER A 93 2.27 -0.11 -21.54
C SER A 93 1.64 0.80 -22.61
N ASP A 94 0.62 0.33 -23.30
CA ASP A 94 -0.09 1.12 -24.32
C ASP A 94 -0.90 2.29 -23.72
N LEU A 95 -1.34 2.14 -22.47
CA LEU A 95 -2.08 3.18 -21.72
C LEU A 95 -1.16 4.19 -21.00
N GLN A 96 0.14 4.04 -21.06
CA GLN A 96 1.09 4.93 -20.35
C GLN A 96 0.90 6.41 -20.67
N TYR A 97 0.50 6.75 -21.89
CA TYR A 97 0.25 8.15 -22.28
C TYR A 97 -0.99 8.75 -21.58
N ILE A 98 -2.03 7.95 -21.38
CA ILE A 98 -3.27 8.37 -20.68
C ILE A 98 -3.01 8.48 -19.18
N ILE A 99 -2.19 7.56 -18.64
CA ILE A 99 -1.79 7.53 -17.23
C ILE A 99 -0.99 8.77 -16.85
N ASN A 100 -0.16 9.28 -17.77
CA ASN A 100 0.68 10.46 -17.53
C ASN A 100 -0.15 11.70 -17.14
N ASP A 101 -1.28 11.91 -17.78
CA ASP A 101 -2.15 13.06 -17.50
C ASP A 101 -2.86 12.94 -16.13
N LEU A 102 -3.26 11.72 -15.76
CA LEU A 102 -3.86 11.41 -14.46
C LEU A 102 -2.85 11.49 -13.30
N MET A 103 -1.57 11.26 -13.57
CA MET A 103 -0.50 11.31 -12.58
C MET A 103 -0.13 12.73 -12.17
N LEU A 104 -0.35 13.73 -13.03
CA LEU A 104 -0.07 15.14 -12.73
C LEU A 104 -0.88 15.66 -11.53
N THR A 105 -2.01 15.02 -11.23
CA THR A 105 -2.86 15.35 -10.08
C THR A 105 -2.53 14.54 -8.82
N SER A 106 -1.64 13.56 -8.93
CA SER A 106 -1.31 12.65 -7.84
C SER A 106 -0.19 13.22 -6.97
N LYS A 107 -0.29 13.00 -5.67
CA LYS A 107 0.72 13.44 -4.69
C LYS A 107 1.90 12.45 -4.62
N ILE A 108 2.62 12.28 -5.75
CA ILE A 108 3.67 11.25 -5.90
C ILE A 108 4.78 11.43 -4.85
N ASN A 109 5.24 12.65 -4.62
CA ASN A 109 6.32 12.92 -3.66
C ASN A 109 5.91 12.59 -2.22
N GLU A 110 4.70 12.98 -1.83
CA GLU A 110 4.13 12.66 -0.52
C GLU A 110 3.89 11.16 -0.39
N SER A 111 3.35 10.51 -1.42
CA SER A 111 3.17 9.06 -1.47
C SER A 111 4.49 8.32 -1.31
N SER A 112 5.58 8.81 -1.93
CA SER A 112 6.92 8.23 -1.79
C SER A 112 7.46 8.29 -0.36
N ARG A 113 7.27 9.44 0.32
CA ARG A 113 7.63 9.60 1.74
C ARG A 113 6.80 8.69 2.63
N PHE A 114 5.50 8.61 2.37
CA PHE A 114 4.58 7.76 3.09
C PHE A 114 4.93 6.28 2.90
N ALA A 115 5.15 5.83 1.66
CA ALA A 115 5.57 4.47 1.35
C ALA A 115 6.89 4.10 2.04
N THR A 116 7.89 5.01 2.01
CA THR A 116 9.19 4.78 2.65
C THR A 116 9.05 4.63 4.17
N SER A 117 8.22 5.47 4.79
CA SER A 117 7.95 5.39 6.22
C SER A 117 7.27 4.08 6.59
N THR A 118 6.26 3.69 5.80
CA THR A 118 5.48 2.46 6.02
C THR A 118 6.33 1.22 5.80
N GLN A 119 7.06 1.12 4.68
CA GLN A 119 7.92 -0.03 4.37
C GLN A 119 8.94 -0.26 5.49
N LYS A 120 9.70 0.77 5.88
CA LYS A 120 10.71 0.66 6.94
C LYS A 120 10.11 0.24 8.28
N SER A 121 8.93 0.75 8.60
CA SER A 121 8.26 0.43 9.87
C SER A 121 7.75 -1.00 9.88
N ILE A 122 7.19 -1.51 8.77
CA ILE A 122 6.75 -2.90 8.65
C ILE A 122 7.95 -3.84 8.85
N ILE A 123 9.05 -3.63 8.11
CA ILE A 123 10.23 -4.47 8.21
C ILE A 123 10.79 -4.47 9.63
N SER A 124 10.96 -3.30 10.24
CA SER A 124 11.43 -3.19 11.62
C SER A 124 10.54 -3.92 12.62
N THR A 125 9.22 -3.89 12.43
CA THR A 125 8.28 -4.58 13.31
C THR A 125 8.34 -6.09 13.13
N LEU A 126 8.40 -6.58 11.89
CA LEU A 126 8.56 -8.01 11.59
C LEU A 126 9.86 -8.59 12.14
N GLU A 127 10.97 -7.85 12.02
CA GLU A 127 12.27 -8.24 12.59
C GLU A 127 12.21 -8.36 14.13
N LYS A 128 11.62 -7.37 14.81
CA LYS A 128 11.44 -7.37 16.27
C LYS A 128 10.56 -8.51 16.77
N ALA A 129 9.54 -8.86 15.99
CA ALA A 129 8.62 -9.96 16.27
C ALA A 129 9.22 -11.35 15.94
N GLY A 130 10.41 -11.41 15.33
CA GLY A 130 11.05 -12.66 14.94
C GLY A 130 10.46 -13.34 13.69
N HIS A 131 9.61 -12.64 12.92
CA HIS A 131 9.01 -13.19 11.71
C HIS A 131 9.95 -13.17 10.50
N GLY A 132 11.04 -12.38 10.54
CA GLY A 132 12.07 -12.39 9.50
C GLY A 132 11.59 -11.96 8.13
N GLY A 133 10.92 -10.83 8.00
CA GLY A 133 10.42 -10.31 6.72
C GLY A 133 11.55 -9.88 5.77
N LYS A 134 11.53 -10.38 4.52
CA LYS A 134 12.44 -9.88 3.47
C LYS A 134 11.93 -8.51 2.99
N ASP A 135 12.80 -7.50 3.07
CA ASP A 135 12.53 -6.16 2.52
C ASP A 135 12.71 -6.16 1.00
N LEU A 136 11.63 -6.02 0.26
CA LEU A 136 11.66 -5.83 -1.20
C LEU A 136 11.58 -4.34 -1.59
N GLY A 137 11.49 -3.46 -0.60
CA GLY A 137 11.57 -2.02 -0.75
C GLY A 137 10.31 -1.33 -1.25
N VAL A 138 10.49 -0.05 -1.55
CA VAL A 138 9.46 0.78 -2.19
C VAL A 138 9.65 0.76 -3.70
N LYS A 139 8.58 0.48 -4.42
CA LYS A 139 8.55 0.38 -5.88
C LYS A 139 7.51 1.31 -6.48
N GLN A 140 7.54 1.42 -7.79
CA GLN A 140 6.63 2.27 -8.56
C GLN A 140 5.97 1.45 -9.65
N ALA A 141 4.66 1.60 -9.83
CA ALA A 141 3.95 0.99 -10.94
C ALA A 141 2.59 1.67 -11.18
N PRO A 142 2.00 1.51 -12.37
CA PRO A 142 0.73 2.15 -12.73
C PRO A 142 -0.48 1.36 -12.16
N PHE A 143 -0.65 1.35 -10.85
CA PHE A 143 -1.78 0.70 -10.18
C PHE A 143 -3.07 1.52 -10.31
N TYR A 144 -4.10 0.93 -10.91
CA TYR A 144 -5.40 1.58 -11.09
C TYR A 144 -6.07 1.93 -9.76
N VAL A 145 -5.87 1.11 -8.74
CA VAL A 145 -6.41 1.38 -7.39
C VAL A 145 -5.83 2.64 -6.72
N LEU A 146 -4.73 3.18 -7.22
CA LEU A 146 -4.12 4.42 -6.74
C LEU A 146 -4.39 5.61 -7.66
N MET A 147 -4.92 5.37 -8.87
CA MET A 147 -5.21 6.45 -9.81
C MET A 147 -6.34 7.35 -9.31
N GLY A 148 -6.19 8.64 -9.55
CA GLY A 148 -7.17 9.64 -9.16
C GLY A 148 -7.23 9.94 -7.67
N ALA A 149 -6.37 9.34 -6.84
CA ALA A 149 -6.26 9.69 -5.43
C ALA A 149 -5.77 11.14 -5.26
N GLN A 150 -6.51 11.94 -4.50
CA GLN A 150 -6.18 13.36 -4.22
C GLN A 150 -5.34 13.50 -2.93
N MET A 151 -4.98 12.40 -2.29
CA MET A 151 -4.17 12.31 -1.09
C MET A 151 -2.95 11.41 -1.33
N PRO A 152 -1.93 11.43 -0.46
CA PRO A 152 -0.87 10.43 -0.48
C PRO A 152 -1.44 9.02 -0.40
N SER A 153 -1.04 8.17 -1.35
CA SER A 153 -1.64 6.84 -1.53
C SER A 153 -0.57 5.78 -1.76
N ILE A 154 -0.72 4.64 -1.12
CA ILE A 154 0.18 3.50 -1.21
C ILE A 154 -0.57 2.19 -1.36
N LEU A 155 0.08 1.20 -1.98
CA LEU A 155 -0.34 -0.19 -1.98
C LEU A 155 0.72 -1.01 -1.27
N VAL A 156 0.32 -1.79 -0.26
CA VAL A 156 1.21 -2.63 0.54
C VAL A 156 0.94 -4.10 0.21
N GLU A 157 1.94 -4.78 -0.32
CA GLU A 157 1.97 -6.24 -0.49
C GLU A 157 2.56 -6.86 0.77
N ILE A 158 1.72 -7.54 1.55
CA ILE A 158 2.10 -8.05 2.87
C ILE A 158 2.80 -9.40 2.85
N GLY A 159 3.03 -9.97 1.67
CA GLY A 159 3.68 -11.25 1.41
C GLY A 159 3.18 -11.87 0.11
N PHE A 160 3.72 -13.03 -0.26
CA PHE A 160 3.41 -13.74 -1.50
C PHE A 160 2.63 -15.03 -1.22
N ILE A 161 1.39 -15.13 -1.73
CA ILE A 161 0.54 -16.31 -1.53
C ILE A 161 1.08 -17.55 -2.27
N THR A 162 1.90 -17.34 -3.29
CA THR A 162 2.55 -18.42 -4.07
C THR A 162 3.75 -19.05 -3.35
N ASN A 163 4.33 -18.37 -2.38
CA ASN A 163 5.37 -18.93 -1.53
C ASN A 163 4.73 -19.68 -0.35
N THR A 164 4.97 -20.98 -0.24
CA THR A 164 4.31 -21.83 0.77
C THR A 164 4.53 -21.32 2.19
N ALA A 165 5.75 -20.95 2.55
CA ALA A 165 6.06 -20.47 3.91
C ALA A 165 5.37 -19.13 4.20
N GLU A 166 5.34 -18.20 3.25
CA GLU A 166 4.62 -16.93 3.43
C GLU A 166 3.11 -17.11 3.41
N CYS A 167 2.59 -18.04 2.60
CA CYS A 167 1.16 -18.38 2.61
C CYS A 167 0.70 -18.84 4.02
N GLU A 168 1.54 -19.56 4.75
CA GLU A 168 1.27 -19.93 6.15
C GLU A 168 1.37 -18.71 7.07
N LEU A 169 2.42 -17.89 6.92
CA LEU A 169 2.63 -16.70 7.74
C LEU A 169 1.52 -15.66 7.60
N ILE A 170 1.09 -15.32 6.38
CA ILE A 170 0.04 -14.31 6.17
C ILE A 170 -1.33 -14.75 6.71
N GLN A 171 -1.53 -16.04 7.00
CA GLN A 171 -2.70 -16.58 7.69
C GLN A 171 -2.53 -16.56 9.22
N ASP A 172 -1.30 -16.42 9.71
CA ASP A 172 -1.00 -16.36 11.12
C ASP A 172 -1.40 -15.03 11.75
N ARG A 173 -2.03 -15.09 12.91
CA ARG A 173 -2.56 -13.91 13.59
C ARG A 173 -1.48 -13.00 14.16
N GLU A 174 -0.36 -13.55 14.58
CA GLU A 174 0.75 -12.76 15.14
C GLU A 174 1.48 -12.03 14.02
N TYR A 175 1.66 -12.68 12.87
CA TYR A 175 2.17 -12.02 11.69
C TYR A 175 1.27 -10.87 11.22
N GLN A 176 -0.05 -11.11 11.11
CA GLN A 176 -1.03 -10.06 10.74
C GLN A 176 -1.00 -8.89 11.74
N ASN A 177 -0.89 -9.16 13.04
CA ASN A 177 -0.73 -8.13 14.06
C ASN A 177 0.56 -7.32 13.85
N SER A 178 1.66 -7.97 13.51
CA SER A 178 2.95 -7.31 13.26
C SER A 178 2.92 -6.44 12.01
N ILE A 179 2.29 -6.91 10.93
CA ILE A 179 2.05 -6.10 9.71
C ILE A 179 1.23 -4.85 10.04
N VAL A 180 0.11 -5.02 10.74
CA VAL A 180 -0.77 -3.91 11.13
C VAL A 180 -0.04 -2.89 12.00
N GLU A 181 0.71 -3.34 13.00
CA GLU A 181 1.54 -2.48 13.86
C GLU A 181 2.59 -1.71 13.04
N GLY A 182 3.22 -2.39 12.09
CA GLY A 182 4.18 -1.76 11.17
C GLY A 182 3.55 -0.67 10.31
N ILE A 183 2.35 -0.92 9.77
CA ILE A 183 1.61 0.09 8.99
C ILE A 183 1.23 1.29 9.86
N ILE A 184 0.70 1.06 11.06
CA ILE A 184 0.36 2.12 12.03
C ILE A 184 1.58 2.97 12.37
N SER A 185 2.69 2.33 12.73
CA SER A 185 3.95 3.01 13.01
C SER A 185 4.44 3.84 11.82
N GLY A 186 4.25 3.33 10.59
CA GLY A 186 4.58 4.05 9.36
C GLY A 186 3.70 5.28 9.12
N ILE A 187 2.40 5.16 9.37
CA ILE A 187 1.43 6.27 9.30
C ILE A 187 1.80 7.35 10.32
N ASN A 188 1.97 6.99 11.58
CA ASN A 188 2.30 7.93 12.65
C ASN A 188 3.60 8.68 12.36
N ARG A 189 4.65 7.96 11.96
CA ARG A 189 5.94 8.57 11.58
C ARG A 189 5.80 9.52 10.38
N TYR A 190 4.97 9.18 9.40
CA TYR A 190 4.72 10.06 8.26
C TYR A 190 4.00 11.34 8.69
N ILE A 191 2.97 11.23 9.52
CA ILE A 191 2.21 12.38 10.07
C ILE A 191 3.12 13.30 10.88
N ASP A 192 3.91 12.75 11.79
CA ASP A 192 4.84 13.52 12.64
C ASP A 192 5.85 14.29 11.80
N ASN A 193 6.48 13.64 10.82
CA ASN A 193 7.46 14.28 9.93
C ASN A 193 6.83 15.40 9.08
N THR A 194 5.58 15.21 8.67
CA THR A 194 4.87 16.21 7.86
C THR A 194 4.48 17.43 8.72
N SER A 195 3.98 17.20 9.92
CA SER A 195 3.62 18.24 10.88
C SER A 195 4.84 19.06 11.31
N TYR A 196 5.99 18.41 11.51
CA TYR A 196 7.24 19.10 11.85
C TYR A 196 7.74 20.00 10.72
N ALA A 197 7.63 19.57 9.47
CA ALA A 197 8.01 20.35 8.30
C ALA A 197 7.13 21.62 8.13
N PHE A 198 5.82 21.50 8.39
CA PHE A 198 4.89 22.64 8.35
C PHE A 198 5.18 23.69 9.42
N ASN A 199 5.54 23.26 10.64
CA ASN A 199 5.80 24.18 11.75
C ASN A 199 7.14 24.92 11.59
N ASN A 200 8.17 24.30 11.04
CA ASN A 200 9.48 24.92 10.85
C ASN A 200 9.61 25.76 9.57
N GLY A 201 8.80 25.48 8.54
CA GLY A 201 8.76 26.28 7.29
C GLY A 201 8.05 27.61 7.41
N ARG A 202 7.39 27.93 8.55
CA ARG A 202 6.76 29.22 8.83
C ARG A 202 7.64 30.17 9.64
N SER A 203 8.85 29.78 9.97
CA SER A 203 9.80 30.58 10.80
C SER A 203 10.98 31.15 10.01
N SER A 204 10.90 31.15 8.68
CA SER A 204 11.94 31.75 7.81
C SER A 204 11.37 32.77 6.83
#